data_fbee552a311885e114d01b891f108b3e
#
_entry.id   fbee552a311885e114d01b891f108b3e
#
_cell.length_a   1.000
_cell.length_b   1.000
_cell.length_c   1.000
_cell.angle_alpha   90.00
_cell.angle_beta   90.00
_cell.angle_gamma   90.00
#
_symmetry.space_group_name_H-M   'P 1'
#
loop_
_entity.id
_entity.type
_entity.pdbx_description
1 polymer ?
#
loop_
_entity_poly.entity_id
_entity_poly.type
_entity_poly.pdbx_seq_one_letter_code
_entity_poly.pdbx_strand_id
1 'polypeptide(L)'
;RRRKERGAIDFETHEAKIIVDEQGAPIDIQIRERGVAERLIESFMLAANETVAMHYQRQNVPFIYRVHEQPQQEKMQRFLEFVTAFGINIKGTSDTISPKKLQKALDEVKGETYEAVVSTMMLRSMILHLLGIMD
;
A
#
# COMPACT_ATOMS: atom_id res chain seq x y z
N ARG A 1 -7.57 1.86 13.74
CA ARG A 1 -8.81 2.61 13.47
C ARG A 1 -8.52 4.01 12.93
N ARG A 2 -7.75 4.85 13.64
CA ARG A 2 -7.39 6.23 13.20
C ARG A 2 -6.65 6.31 11.85
N ARG A 3 -5.82 5.32 11.49
CA ARG A 3 -5.11 5.27 10.19
C ARG A 3 -6.08 5.10 9.02
N LYS A 4 -7.04 4.19 9.11
CA LYS A 4 -8.11 4.02 8.10
C LYS A 4 -8.94 5.30 7.92
N GLU A 5 -9.22 5.97 9.04
CA GLU A 5 -9.95 7.25 9.03
C GLU A 5 -9.16 8.37 8.33
N ARG A 6 -7.81 8.34 8.40
CA ARG A 6 -6.91 9.26 7.67
C ARG A 6 -6.69 8.90 6.19
N GLY A 7 -7.21 7.75 5.73
CA GLY A 7 -7.13 7.33 4.33
C GLY A 7 -5.95 6.41 4.01
N ALA A 8 -5.39 5.69 5.01
CA ALA A 8 -4.43 4.64 4.71
C ALA A 8 -5.09 3.52 3.90
N ILE A 9 -4.51 3.19 2.76
CA ILE A 9 -4.96 2.10 1.90
C ILE A 9 -4.39 0.79 2.45
N ASP A 10 -5.25 -0.22 2.60
CA ASP A 10 -4.87 -1.55 3.06
C ASP A 10 -4.97 -2.52 1.88
N PHE A 11 -3.83 -2.91 1.35
CA PHE A 11 -3.74 -3.91 0.30
C PHE A 11 -3.67 -5.29 0.96
N GLU A 12 -4.60 -6.17 0.64
CA GLU A 12 -4.48 -7.59 1.00
C GLU A 12 -3.50 -8.26 0.05
N THR A 13 -2.24 -8.36 0.46
CA THR A 13 -1.21 -9.09 -0.28
C THR A 13 -1.04 -10.47 0.33
N HIS A 14 -1.09 -11.49 -0.51
CA HIS A 14 -0.75 -12.84 -0.11
C HIS A 14 0.77 -13.03 -0.17
N GLU A 15 1.38 -13.34 0.96
CA GLU A 15 2.79 -13.71 1.02
C GLU A 15 2.92 -15.23 0.96
N ALA A 16 3.83 -15.71 0.13
CA ALA A 16 4.18 -17.13 0.09
C ALA A 16 5.19 -17.45 1.21
N LYS A 17 4.87 -18.44 2.05
CA LYS A 17 5.79 -19.04 3.00
C LYS A 17 6.35 -20.31 2.41
N ILE A 18 7.63 -20.34 2.12
CA ILE A 18 8.32 -21.53 1.63
C ILE A 18 8.72 -22.37 2.85
N ILE A 19 8.23 -23.60 2.89
CA ILE A 19 8.63 -24.60 3.89
C ILE A 19 9.79 -25.38 3.32
N VAL A 20 10.87 -25.49 4.08
CA VAL A 20 12.06 -26.20 3.68
C VAL A 20 12.31 -27.39 4.63
N ASP A 21 12.99 -28.43 4.15
CA ASP A 21 13.46 -29.54 4.96
C ASP A 21 14.71 -29.17 5.78
N GLU A 22 15.26 -30.13 6.51
CA GLU A 22 16.49 -29.94 7.34
C GLU A 22 17.73 -29.62 6.49
N GLN A 23 17.72 -29.94 5.21
CA GLN A 23 18.78 -29.64 4.25
C GLN A 23 18.59 -28.31 3.53
N GLY A 24 17.46 -27.60 3.76
CA GLY A 24 17.13 -26.33 3.14
C GLY A 24 16.46 -26.47 1.77
N ALA A 25 16.08 -27.67 1.35
CA ALA A 25 15.34 -27.88 0.10
C ALA A 25 13.83 -27.53 0.29
N PRO A 26 13.22 -26.82 -0.65
CA PRO A 26 11.81 -26.47 -0.57
C PRO A 26 10.92 -27.71 -0.71
N ILE A 27 10.03 -27.95 0.26
CA ILE A 27 9.10 -29.10 0.30
C ILE A 27 7.63 -28.68 0.13
N ASP A 28 7.29 -27.42 0.45
CA ASP A 28 5.92 -26.91 0.34
C ASP A 28 5.89 -25.40 0.20
N ILE A 29 4.81 -24.86 -0.37
CA ILE A 29 4.54 -23.44 -0.46
C ILE A 29 3.16 -23.17 0.11
N GLN A 30 3.11 -22.42 1.21
CA GLN A 30 1.88 -22.07 1.91
C GLN A 30 1.59 -20.58 1.79
N ILE A 31 0.32 -20.21 1.73
CA ILE A 31 -0.10 -18.82 1.83
C ILE A 31 -0.03 -18.42 3.31
N ARG A 32 0.74 -17.36 3.61
CA ARG A 32 0.80 -16.78 4.94
C ARG A 32 -0.42 -15.88 5.16
N GLU A 33 -1.27 -16.25 6.10
CA GLU A 33 -2.38 -15.40 6.50
C GLU A 33 -1.90 -14.29 7.45
N ARG A 34 -2.32 -13.06 7.16
CA ARG A 34 -2.12 -11.90 8.03
C ARG A 34 -3.20 -11.88 9.12
N GLY A 35 -2.86 -12.36 10.31
CA GLY A 35 -3.74 -12.35 11.46
C GLY A 35 -3.82 -10.98 12.17
N VAL A 36 -4.53 -10.96 13.29
CA VAL A 36 -4.68 -9.74 14.11
C VAL A 36 -3.36 -9.31 14.72
N ALA A 37 -2.50 -10.25 15.12
CA ALA A 37 -1.20 -9.98 15.75
C ALA A 37 -0.25 -9.30 14.76
N GLU A 38 -0.16 -9.81 13.52
CA GLU A 38 0.67 -9.22 12.47
C GLU A 38 0.23 -7.78 12.15
N ARG A 39 -1.06 -7.55 12.01
CA ARG A 39 -1.62 -6.20 11.76
C ARG A 39 -1.36 -5.24 12.93
N LEU A 40 -1.35 -5.73 14.16
CA LEU A 40 -1.02 -4.94 15.34
C LEU A 40 0.45 -4.52 15.33
N ILE A 41 1.36 -5.47 15.13
CA ILE A 41 2.81 -5.20 15.05
C ILE A 41 3.11 -4.24 13.89
N GLU A 42 2.55 -4.46 12.71
CA GLU A 42 2.67 -3.54 11.57
C GLU A 42 2.23 -2.12 11.93
N SER A 43 1.11 -2.00 12.65
CA SER A 43 0.61 -0.69 13.09
C SER A 43 1.56 0.00 14.07
N PHE A 44 2.20 -0.74 14.98
CA PHE A 44 3.24 -0.21 15.88
C PHE A 44 4.49 0.20 15.13
N MET A 45 4.97 -0.60 14.19
CA MET A 45 6.15 -0.28 13.36
C MET A 45 5.93 1.02 12.60
N LEU A 46 4.77 1.19 11.99
CA LEU A 46 4.42 2.41 11.26
C LEU A 46 4.33 3.63 12.19
N ALA A 47 3.71 3.48 13.36
CA ALA A 47 3.64 4.55 14.35
C ALA A 47 5.04 4.95 14.85
N ALA A 48 5.92 3.99 15.07
CA ALA A 48 7.31 4.24 15.46
C ALA A 48 8.06 4.99 14.34
N ASN A 49 7.96 4.54 13.11
CA ASN A 49 8.61 5.17 11.95
C ASN A 49 8.12 6.62 11.75
N GLU A 50 6.80 6.85 11.81
CA GLU A 50 6.21 8.19 11.71
C GLU A 50 6.70 9.10 12.84
N THR A 51 6.79 8.57 14.08
CA THR A 51 7.23 9.34 15.26
C THR A 51 8.70 9.74 15.14
N VAL A 52 9.56 8.80 14.75
CA VAL A 52 10.99 9.06 14.57
C VAL A 52 11.21 10.09 13.45
N ALA A 53 10.57 9.91 12.30
CA ALA A 53 10.68 10.83 11.18
C ALA A 53 10.25 12.25 11.55
N MET A 54 9.09 12.39 12.21
CA MET A 54 8.62 13.70 12.68
C MET A 54 9.52 14.33 13.74
N HIS A 55 10.12 13.53 14.60
CA HIS A 55 11.02 14.03 15.65
C HIS A 55 12.25 14.70 15.03
N TYR A 56 12.96 14.03 14.13
CA TYR A 56 14.15 14.57 13.48
C TYR A 56 13.82 15.71 12.51
N GLN A 57 12.70 15.63 11.80
CA GLN A 57 12.24 16.72 10.95
C GLN A 57 12.01 18.02 11.73
N ARG A 58 11.39 17.96 12.93
CA ARG A 58 11.15 19.13 13.77
C ARG A 58 12.43 19.73 14.34
N GLN A 59 13.48 18.96 14.48
CA GLN A 59 14.78 19.41 14.97
C GLN A 59 15.70 19.93 13.87
N ASN A 60 15.28 19.85 12.59
CA ASN A 60 16.10 20.19 11.43
C ASN A 60 17.47 19.48 11.43
N VAL A 61 17.49 18.23 11.89
CA VAL A 61 18.70 17.39 11.88
C VAL A 61 18.72 16.61 10.56
N PRO A 62 19.85 16.58 9.84
CA PRO A 62 19.99 15.75 8.65
C PRO A 62 19.67 14.29 8.94
N PHE A 63 18.71 13.72 8.24
CA PHE A 63 18.24 12.35 8.44
C PHE A 63 17.81 11.73 7.12
N ILE A 64 17.98 10.43 6.97
CA ILE A 64 17.54 9.72 5.76
C ILE A 64 16.05 9.39 5.90
N TYR A 65 15.23 9.97 5.04
CA TYR A 65 13.79 9.72 4.99
C TYR A 65 13.42 8.83 3.81
N ARG A 66 12.48 7.94 4.02
CA ARG A 66 11.78 7.27 2.94
C ARG A 66 10.53 8.07 2.59
N VAL A 67 10.60 8.81 1.50
CA VAL A 67 9.52 9.68 1.06
C VAL A 67 8.62 8.94 0.06
N HIS A 68 7.32 9.10 0.23
CA HIS A 68 6.32 8.67 -0.73
C HIS A 68 5.73 9.92 -1.38
N GLU A 69 6.10 10.16 -2.63
CA GLU A 69 5.53 11.24 -3.40
C GLU A 69 4.09 10.94 -3.83
N GLN A 70 3.40 11.99 -4.28
CA GLN A 70 2.08 11.79 -4.87
C GLN A 70 2.17 10.97 -6.15
N PRO A 71 1.18 10.13 -6.44
CA PRO A 71 1.15 9.36 -7.68
C PRO A 71 1.25 10.25 -8.89
N GLN A 72 2.00 9.81 -9.91
CA GLN A 72 2.05 10.52 -11.19
C GLN A 72 0.66 10.56 -11.83
N GLN A 73 0.22 11.76 -12.23
CA GLN A 73 -1.10 11.99 -12.83
C GLN A 73 -1.39 11.03 -13.98
N GLU A 74 -0.40 10.81 -14.84
CA GLU A 74 -0.53 9.93 -16.01
C GLU A 74 -0.78 8.46 -15.62
N LYS A 75 -0.08 7.97 -14.60
CA LYS A 75 -0.29 6.60 -14.09
C LYS A 75 -1.64 6.45 -13.42
N MET A 76 -2.06 7.47 -12.69
CA MET A 76 -3.38 7.48 -12.05
C MET A 76 -4.50 7.55 -13.08
N GLN A 77 -4.33 8.35 -14.14
CA GLN A 77 -5.28 8.43 -15.23
C GLN A 77 -5.46 7.08 -15.92
N ARG A 78 -4.36 6.41 -16.27
CA ARG A 78 -4.38 5.06 -16.87
C ARG A 78 -5.06 4.04 -15.94
N PHE A 79 -4.83 4.14 -14.65
CA PHE A 79 -5.51 3.30 -13.67
C PHE A 79 -7.01 3.54 -13.65
N LEU A 80 -7.48 4.80 -13.68
CA LEU A 80 -8.90 5.14 -13.72
C LEU A 80 -9.60 4.63 -14.97
N GLU A 81 -8.96 4.79 -16.13
CA GLU A 81 -9.45 4.26 -17.40
C GLU A 81 -9.56 2.72 -17.34
N PHE A 82 -8.55 2.08 -16.76
CA PHE A 82 -8.53 0.63 -16.59
C PHE A 82 -9.69 0.14 -15.71
N VAL A 83 -9.89 0.71 -14.52
CA VAL A 83 -10.95 0.25 -13.61
C VAL A 83 -12.35 0.56 -14.14
N THR A 84 -12.50 1.59 -14.95
CA THR A 84 -13.77 1.91 -15.60
C THR A 84 -14.20 0.79 -16.55
N ALA A 85 -13.27 0.09 -17.19
CA ALA A 85 -13.57 -1.07 -18.03
C ALA A 85 -14.19 -2.25 -17.24
N PHE A 86 -13.97 -2.31 -15.92
CA PHE A 86 -14.60 -3.28 -15.01
C PHE A 86 -15.90 -2.74 -14.37
N GLY A 87 -16.40 -1.60 -14.84
CA GLY A 87 -17.62 -0.98 -14.31
C GLY A 87 -17.43 -0.20 -13.01
N ILE A 88 -16.17 -0.04 -12.54
CA ILE A 88 -15.86 0.68 -11.31
C ILE A 88 -15.71 2.16 -11.65
N ASN A 89 -16.60 2.99 -11.13
CA ASN A 89 -16.58 4.43 -11.41
C ASN A 89 -16.06 5.21 -10.20
N ILE A 90 -14.78 5.59 -10.22
CA ILE A 90 -14.16 6.41 -9.19
C ILE A 90 -14.39 7.89 -9.55
N LYS A 91 -15.27 8.55 -8.82
CA LYS A 91 -15.57 9.99 -9.05
C LYS A 91 -14.37 10.87 -8.68
N GLY A 92 -13.81 11.56 -9.66
CA GLY A 92 -12.70 12.52 -9.52
C GLY A 92 -11.75 12.47 -10.70
N THR A 93 -10.88 13.47 -10.78
CA THR A 93 -9.75 13.50 -11.73
C THR A 93 -8.49 12.93 -11.07
N SER A 94 -7.50 12.60 -11.88
CA SER A 94 -6.20 12.09 -11.40
C SER A 94 -5.57 12.95 -10.29
N ASP A 95 -5.85 14.26 -10.27
CA ASP A 95 -5.31 15.23 -9.29
C ASP A 95 -6.11 15.31 -8.00
N THR A 96 -7.39 14.90 -8.02
CA THR A 96 -8.32 15.10 -6.90
C THR A 96 -8.73 13.82 -6.20
N ILE A 97 -8.17 12.69 -6.61
CA ILE A 97 -8.50 11.40 -6.00
C ILE A 97 -7.85 11.28 -4.64
N SER A 98 -8.69 11.20 -3.61
CA SER A 98 -8.23 10.94 -2.26
C SER A 98 -7.97 9.45 -2.03
N PRO A 99 -7.01 9.09 -1.15
CA PRO A 99 -6.77 7.70 -0.75
C PRO A 99 -8.04 6.97 -0.27
N LYS A 100 -8.98 7.69 0.33
CA LYS A 100 -10.28 7.12 0.77
C LYS A 100 -11.14 6.64 -0.41
N LYS A 101 -11.11 7.33 -1.56
CA LYS A 101 -11.84 6.90 -2.75
C LYS A 101 -11.21 5.65 -3.36
N LEU A 102 -9.87 5.58 -3.34
CA LEU A 102 -9.14 4.40 -3.79
C LEU A 102 -9.42 3.20 -2.88
N GLN A 103 -9.42 3.39 -1.56
CA GLN A 103 -9.81 2.32 -0.62
C GLN A 103 -11.23 1.83 -0.87
N LYS A 104 -12.18 2.74 -1.11
CA LYS A 104 -13.56 2.36 -1.42
C LYS A 104 -13.64 1.50 -2.70
N ALA A 105 -12.86 1.85 -3.73
CA ALA A 105 -12.81 1.06 -4.96
C ALA A 105 -12.22 -0.34 -4.71
N LEU A 106 -11.21 -0.48 -3.84
CA LEU A 106 -10.71 -1.80 -3.42
C LEU A 106 -11.78 -2.60 -2.65
N ASP A 107 -12.52 -1.94 -1.77
CA ASP A 107 -13.58 -2.59 -1.01
C ASP A 107 -14.73 -3.07 -1.94
N GLU A 108 -15.02 -2.35 -3.03
CA GLU A 108 -16.04 -2.71 -4.04
C GLU A 108 -15.64 -3.93 -4.88
N VAL A 109 -14.34 -4.15 -5.12
CA VAL A 109 -13.85 -5.30 -5.90
C VAL A 109 -13.53 -6.52 -5.05
N LYS A 110 -13.65 -6.40 -3.75
CA LYS A 110 -13.30 -7.47 -2.82
C LYS A 110 -14.15 -8.71 -3.05
N GLY A 111 -13.47 -9.84 -3.28
CA GLY A 111 -14.11 -11.13 -3.58
C GLY A 111 -14.44 -11.34 -5.05
N GLU A 112 -14.22 -10.36 -5.92
CA GLU A 112 -14.41 -10.50 -7.36
C GLU A 112 -13.18 -11.15 -8.02
N THR A 113 -13.39 -11.81 -9.16
CA THR A 113 -12.32 -12.52 -9.89
C THR A 113 -11.18 -11.61 -10.35
N TYR A 114 -11.45 -10.30 -10.48
CA TYR A 114 -10.49 -9.29 -10.93
C TYR A 114 -9.89 -8.47 -9.76
N GLU A 115 -10.19 -8.81 -8.50
CA GLU A 115 -9.65 -8.12 -7.32
C GLU A 115 -8.13 -8.02 -7.33
N ALA A 116 -7.44 -9.13 -7.59
CA ALA A 116 -5.98 -9.19 -7.60
C ALA A 116 -5.37 -8.28 -8.68
N VAL A 117 -6.01 -8.20 -9.85
CA VAL A 117 -5.55 -7.38 -10.97
C VAL A 117 -5.73 -5.90 -10.64
N VAL A 118 -6.91 -5.50 -10.15
CA VAL A 118 -7.20 -4.11 -9.76
C VAL A 118 -6.28 -3.66 -8.64
N SER A 119 -6.09 -4.47 -7.60
CA SER A 119 -5.18 -4.19 -6.47
C SER A 119 -3.74 -4.00 -6.94
N THR A 120 -3.25 -4.88 -7.83
CA THR A 120 -1.90 -4.78 -8.39
C THR A 120 -1.72 -3.53 -9.25
N MET A 121 -2.68 -3.21 -10.09
CA MET A 121 -2.64 -2.00 -10.93
C MET A 121 -2.71 -0.73 -10.11
N MET A 122 -3.54 -0.69 -9.07
CA MET A 122 -3.59 0.42 -8.12
C MET A 122 -2.24 0.59 -7.42
N LEU A 123 -1.68 -0.48 -6.87
CA LEU A 123 -0.38 -0.45 -6.20
C LEU A 123 0.71 0.09 -7.13
N ARG A 124 0.77 -0.39 -8.37
CA ARG A 124 1.75 0.09 -9.38
C ARG A 124 1.57 1.56 -9.75
N SER A 125 0.32 2.07 -9.77
CA SER A 125 0.05 3.47 -10.05
C SER A 125 0.49 4.40 -8.90
N MET A 126 0.59 3.86 -7.68
CA MET A 126 0.92 4.61 -6.47
C MET A 126 2.41 4.52 -6.06
N ILE A 127 3.17 3.58 -6.63
CA ILE A 127 4.57 3.39 -6.24
C ILE A 127 5.45 4.45 -6.91
N LEU A 128 5.86 5.44 -6.12
CA LEU A 128 7.12 6.15 -6.30
C LEU A 128 7.85 6.15 -4.96
N HIS A 129 8.97 5.43 -4.90
CA HIS A 129 9.84 5.43 -3.73
C HIS A 129 11.06 6.27 -4.04
N LEU A 130 11.18 7.44 -3.45
CA LEU A 130 12.43 8.20 -3.41
C LEU A 130 13.07 8.04 -2.05
N LEU A 131 14.38 7.74 -2.03
CA LEU A 131 15.22 7.89 -0.87
C LEU A 131 15.74 9.33 -0.91
N GLY A 132 15.25 10.20 -0.04
CA GLY A 132 15.69 11.58 0.07
C GLY A 132 16.50 11.80 1.35
N ILE A 133 17.60 12.55 1.24
CA ILE A 133 18.25 13.20 2.37
C ILE A 133 17.69 14.62 2.40
N MET A 134 17.04 14.99 3.49
CA MET A 134 16.66 16.39 3.71
C MET A 134 17.75 17.03 4.57
N ASP A 135 18.41 18.06 4.03
CA ASP A 135 19.33 18.94 4.75
C ASP A 135 18.55 19.94 5.61
#